data_76f4c907cc55e4182a43a1336b862bdc
#
_entry.id   76f4c907cc55e4182a43a1336b862bdc
#
_cell.length_a   1.000
_cell.length_b   1.000
_cell.length_c   1.000
_cell.angle_alpha   90.00
_cell.angle_beta   90.00
_cell.angle_gamma   90.00
#
_symmetry.space_group_name_H-M   'P 1'
#
loop_
_entity.id
_entity.type
_entity.pdbx_description
1 polymer ?
#
loop_
_entity_poly.entity_id
_entity_poly.type
_entity_poly.pdbx_seq_one_letter_code
_entity_poly.pdbx_strand_id
1 'polypeptide(L)'
;DEMRKMGATAKEMLCRAAASQWNVPRDELTTADSMVRHGPSGKSAHYKDLVAAASLMAVPDEADVRLKAPADYRLLGKRIPNASAEGIPTGKPIFGIDAKVDGMVYASFVKCPSIGGVAKSANMEAVRALPGVIDAFILDGTPGPYNFDIRESHAIQSGIAIVGKDTWSTFKARETLRVDWDLSA
;
A
#
# COMPACT_ATOMS: atom_id res chain seq x y z
N ASP A 1 5.21 -14.48 8.76
CA ASP A 1 3.97 -14.81 9.49
C ASP A 1 2.97 -13.66 9.68
N GLU A 2 3.36 -12.40 9.58
CA GLU A 2 2.48 -11.23 9.79
C GLU A 2 1.19 -11.30 8.97
N MET A 3 1.28 -11.53 7.67
CA MET A 3 0.10 -11.60 6.79
C MET A 3 -0.87 -12.73 7.19
N ARG A 4 -0.35 -13.83 7.72
CA ARG A 4 -1.18 -14.93 8.22
C ARG A 4 -1.92 -14.53 9.49
N LYS A 5 -1.25 -13.82 10.40
CA LYS A 5 -1.86 -13.30 11.63
C LYS A 5 -2.95 -12.30 11.28
N MET A 6 -2.67 -11.31 10.42
CA MET A 6 -3.66 -10.33 9.97
C MET A 6 -4.91 -11.01 9.37
N GLY A 7 -4.72 -11.98 8.49
CA GLY A 7 -5.83 -12.73 7.89
C GLY A 7 -6.62 -13.55 8.91
N ALA A 8 -5.95 -14.14 9.89
CA ALA A 8 -6.61 -14.90 10.95
C ALA A 8 -7.37 -13.98 11.91
N THR A 9 -6.81 -12.82 12.27
CA THR A 9 -7.48 -11.78 13.06
C THR A 9 -8.75 -11.29 12.38
N ALA A 10 -8.67 -10.92 11.11
CA ALA A 10 -9.84 -10.49 10.35
C ALA A 10 -10.93 -11.58 10.29
N LYS A 11 -10.53 -12.82 10.05
CA LYS A 11 -11.47 -13.97 10.09
C LYS A 11 -12.13 -14.12 11.45
N GLU A 12 -11.37 -13.97 12.53
CA GLU A 12 -11.92 -14.08 13.89
C GLU A 12 -12.95 -12.97 14.17
N MET A 13 -12.68 -11.76 13.78
CA MET A 13 -13.64 -10.64 13.90
C MET A 13 -14.92 -10.90 13.13
N LEU A 14 -14.84 -11.42 11.90
CA LEU A 14 -16.01 -11.80 11.10
C LEU A 14 -16.82 -12.91 11.77
N CYS A 15 -16.14 -13.90 12.35
CA CYS A 15 -16.83 -14.97 13.09
C CYS A 15 -17.50 -14.45 14.37
N ARG A 16 -16.83 -13.58 15.12
CA ARG A 16 -17.43 -12.96 16.32
C ARG A 16 -18.65 -12.11 15.95
N ALA A 17 -18.60 -11.37 14.83
CA ALA A 17 -19.74 -10.63 14.32
C ALA A 17 -20.93 -11.55 13.99
N ALA A 18 -20.69 -12.65 13.28
CA ALA A 18 -21.72 -13.64 12.97
C ALA A 18 -22.28 -14.30 14.24
N ALA A 19 -21.43 -14.68 15.19
CA ALA A 19 -21.84 -15.25 16.48
C ALA A 19 -22.79 -14.31 17.23
N SER A 20 -22.46 -13.03 17.29
CA SER A 20 -23.27 -12.00 17.93
C SER A 20 -24.62 -11.79 17.20
N GLN A 21 -24.61 -11.67 15.87
CA GLN A 21 -25.83 -11.48 15.10
C GLN A 21 -26.79 -12.67 15.16
N TRP A 22 -26.25 -13.88 15.24
CA TRP A 22 -27.04 -15.10 15.24
C TRP A 22 -27.37 -15.59 16.64
N ASN A 23 -26.77 -14.98 17.66
CA ASN A 23 -26.87 -15.39 19.08
C ASN A 23 -26.49 -16.86 19.26
N VAL A 24 -25.29 -17.24 18.76
CA VAL A 24 -24.74 -18.60 18.80
C VAL A 24 -23.31 -18.58 19.31
N PRO A 25 -22.82 -19.71 19.90
CA PRO A 25 -21.44 -19.82 20.33
C PRO A 25 -20.46 -19.65 19.17
N ARG A 26 -19.36 -18.91 19.39
CA ARG A 26 -18.31 -18.71 18.39
C ARG A 26 -17.70 -20.02 17.90
N ASP A 27 -17.56 -20.98 18.79
CA ASP A 27 -16.88 -22.26 18.50
C ASP A 27 -17.69 -23.18 17.58
N GLU A 28 -18.99 -22.95 17.44
CA GLU A 28 -19.86 -23.68 16.51
C GLU A 28 -19.78 -23.13 15.06
N LEU A 29 -19.06 -22.02 14.86
CA LEU A 29 -18.92 -21.41 13.55
C LEU A 29 -17.72 -21.97 12.78
N THR A 30 -17.98 -22.32 11.54
CA THR A 30 -16.96 -22.74 10.56
C THR A 30 -16.85 -21.74 9.43
N THR A 31 -15.71 -21.76 8.73
CA THR A 31 -15.49 -20.86 7.60
C THR A 31 -14.93 -21.61 6.39
N ALA A 32 -15.53 -21.37 5.23
CA ALA A 32 -15.02 -21.84 3.95
C ALA A 32 -15.53 -20.92 2.83
N ASP A 33 -14.73 -20.74 1.79
CA ASP A 33 -15.10 -20.06 0.55
C ASP A 33 -15.73 -18.66 0.78
N SER A 34 -15.10 -17.87 1.65
CA SER A 34 -15.56 -16.54 2.07
C SER A 34 -16.93 -16.52 2.78
N MET A 35 -17.36 -17.66 3.33
CA MET A 35 -18.59 -17.78 4.09
C MET A 35 -18.30 -18.14 5.55
N VAL A 36 -19.10 -17.61 6.46
CA VAL A 36 -19.28 -18.11 7.84
C VAL A 36 -20.52 -18.99 7.87
N ARG A 37 -20.46 -20.13 8.53
CA ARG A 37 -21.57 -21.08 8.63
C ARG A 37 -21.74 -21.58 10.06
N HIS A 38 -22.99 -21.70 10.46
CA HIS A 38 -23.39 -22.35 11.71
C HIS A 38 -24.15 -23.63 11.39
N GLY A 39 -23.49 -24.78 11.59
CA GLY A 39 -24.05 -26.09 11.23
C GLY A 39 -25.41 -26.39 11.89
N PRO A 40 -25.55 -26.24 13.24
CA PRO A 40 -26.75 -26.62 13.93
C PRO A 40 -28.01 -25.84 13.47
N SER A 41 -27.90 -24.56 13.15
CA SER A 41 -29.06 -23.77 12.72
C SER A 41 -29.16 -23.60 11.20
N GLY A 42 -28.18 -24.07 10.42
CA GLY A 42 -28.13 -23.88 8.97
C GLY A 42 -27.87 -22.44 8.51
N LYS A 43 -27.66 -21.49 9.44
CA LYS A 43 -27.37 -20.08 9.11
C LYS A 43 -26.01 -19.96 8.40
N SER A 44 -25.96 -19.07 7.43
CA SER A 44 -24.69 -18.72 6.75
C SER A 44 -24.71 -17.27 6.29
N ALA A 45 -23.54 -16.66 6.20
CA ALA A 45 -23.35 -15.30 5.64
C ALA A 45 -22.03 -15.21 4.90
N HIS A 46 -22.01 -14.41 3.85
CA HIS A 46 -20.77 -14.09 3.16
C HIS A 46 -19.97 -13.06 3.98
N TYR A 47 -18.63 -13.14 3.93
CA TYR A 47 -17.77 -12.19 4.66
C TYR A 47 -18.14 -10.73 4.41
N LYS A 48 -18.46 -10.36 3.16
CA LYS A 48 -18.87 -8.99 2.80
C LYS A 48 -20.06 -8.47 3.61
N ASP A 49 -20.99 -9.38 3.97
CA ASP A 49 -22.21 -9.01 4.68
C ASP A 49 -21.96 -8.81 6.19
N LEU A 50 -20.82 -9.28 6.67
CA LEU A 50 -20.39 -9.20 8.07
C LEU A 50 -19.37 -8.08 8.33
N VAL A 51 -18.78 -7.47 7.29
CA VAL A 51 -17.71 -6.47 7.44
C VAL A 51 -18.13 -5.30 8.31
N ALA A 52 -19.32 -4.73 8.09
CA ALA A 52 -19.80 -3.58 8.85
C ALA A 52 -19.93 -3.90 10.35
N ALA A 53 -20.45 -5.07 10.70
CA ALA A 53 -20.56 -5.49 12.09
C ALA A 53 -19.19 -5.84 12.69
N ALA A 54 -18.32 -6.50 11.92
CA ALA A 54 -16.99 -6.86 12.37
C ALA A 54 -16.10 -5.62 12.63
N SER A 55 -16.25 -4.56 11.86
CA SER A 55 -15.47 -3.32 12.05
C SER A 55 -15.77 -2.59 13.37
N LEU A 56 -16.89 -2.88 14.00
CA LEU A 56 -17.28 -2.32 15.31
C LEU A 56 -16.79 -3.18 16.48
N MET A 57 -16.22 -4.33 16.21
CA MET A 57 -15.72 -5.24 17.26
C MET A 57 -14.30 -4.89 17.68
N ALA A 58 -13.99 -5.15 18.95
CA ALA A 58 -12.63 -5.07 19.42
C ALA A 58 -11.74 -6.06 18.65
N VAL A 59 -10.55 -5.61 18.29
CA VAL A 59 -9.54 -6.49 17.69
C VAL A 59 -9.15 -7.55 18.72
N PRO A 60 -9.20 -8.84 18.40
CA PRO A 60 -8.83 -9.90 19.33
C PRO A 60 -7.34 -9.86 19.66
N ASP A 61 -7.00 -10.21 20.89
CA ASP A 61 -5.62 -10.39 21.30
C ASP A 61 -4.94 -11.49 20.49
N GLU A 62 -3.63 -11.39 20.29
CA GLU A 62 -2.86 -12.38 19.51
C GLU A 62 -3.02 -13.80 20.05
N ALA A 63 -3.16 -13.96 21.35
CA ALA A 63 -3.37 -15.24 22.01
C ALA A 63 -4.71 -15.91 21.64
N ASP A 64 -5.71 -15.14 21.28
CA ASP A 64 -7.04 -15.62 20.86
C ASP A 64 -7.09 -16.00 19.37
N VAL A 65 -6.07 -15.61 18.61
CA VAL A 65 -6.05 -15.81 17.16
C VAL A 65 -5.36 -17.12 16.80
N ARG A 66 -6.13 -18.11 16.35
CA ARG A 66 -5.59 -19.40 15.92
C ARG A 66 -5.21 -19.41 14.45
N LEU A 67 -3.93 -19.65 14.16
CA LEU A 67 -3.46 -19.89 12.81
C LEU A 67 -3.81 -21.33 12.37
N LYS A 68 -4.01 -21.50 11.05
CA LYS A 68 -4.17 -22.85 10.48
C LYS A 68 -2.91 -23.68 10.69
N ALA A 69 -3.07 -24.93 11.07
CA ALA A 69 -1.97 -25.89 11.07
C ALA A 69 -1.50 -26.19 9.62
N PRO A 70 -0.24 -26.62 9.44
CA PRO A 70 0.27 -26.95 8.10
C PRO A 70 -0.57 -27.98 7.34
N ALA A 71 -1.16 -28.94 8.04
CA ALA A 71 -2.06 -29.94 7.45
C ALA A 71 -3.33 -29.33 6.83
N ASP A 72 -3.76 -28.16 7.32
CA ASP A 72 -4.97 -27.47 6.86
C ASP A 72 -4.70 -26.48 5.73
N TYR A 73 -3.45 -26.41 5.22
CA TYR A 73 -3.11 -25.51 4.15
C TYR A 73 -3.73 -25.94 2.82
N ARG A 74 -4.48 -25.05 2.19
CA ARG A 74 -5.07 -25.31 0.87
C ARG A 74 -4.27 -24.68 -0.27
N LEU A 75 -3.62 -23.55 -0.02
CA LEU A 75 -2.90 -22.77 -1.00
C LEU A 75 -1.39 -22.77 -0.77
N LEU A 76 -0.95 -22.67 0.49
CA LEU A 76 0.47 -22.71 0.83
C LEU A 76 1.09 -24.03 0.43
N GLY A 77 2.29 -23.99 -0.13
CA GLY A 77 2.99 -25.16 -0.66
C GLY A 77 2.52 -25.64 -2.04
N LYS A 78 1.56 -24.95 -2.67
CA LYS A 78 1.09 -25.26 -4.03
C LYS A 78 1.48 -24.17 -5.02
N ARG A 79 1.68 -24.56 -6.28
CA ARG A 79 1.86 -23.61 -7.37
C ARG A 79 0.51 -22.96 -7.68
N ILE A 80 0.35 -21.71 -7.29
CA ILE A 80 -0.83 -20.93 -7.60
C ILE A 80 -0.46 -19.90 -8.68
N PRO A 81 -1.16 -19.87 -9.83
CA PRO A 81 -0.94 -18.84 -10.84
C PRO A 81 -1.29 -17.47 -10.28
N ASN A 82 -0.59 -16.44 -10.75
CA ASN A 82 -0.97 -15.06 -10.46
C ASN A 82 -2.35 -14.78 -11.06
N ALA A 83 -3.25 -14.19 -10.27
CA ALA A 83 -4.61 -13.86 -10.72
C ALA A 83 -4.63 -12.95 -11.97
N SER A 84 -3.59 -12.14 -12.16
CA SER A 84 -3.46 -11.25 -13.32
C SER A 84 -2.62 -11.84 -14.46
N ALA A 85 -2.11 -13.09 -14.32
CA ALA A 85 -1.14 -13.66 -15.26
C ALA A 85 -1.65 -13.70 -16.71
N GLU A 86 -2.92 -14.01 -16.91
CA GLU A 86 -3.53 -14.08 -18.24
C GLU A 86 -3.71 -12.69 -18.90
N GLY A 87 -3.87 -11.66 -18.08
CA GLY A 87 -4.08 -10.30 -18.56
C GLY A 87 -2.78 -9.56 -18.88
N ILE A 88 -1.68 -9.87 -18.17
CA ILE A 88 -0.41 -9.15 -18.31
C ILE A 88 0.12 -9.14 -19.75
N PRO A 89 0.22 -10.28 -20.46
CA PRO A 89 0.72 -10.30 -21.85
C PRO A 89 -0.18 -9.57 -22.84
N THR A 90 -1.44 -9.34 -22.49
CA THR A 90 -2.43 -8.69 -23.36
C THR A 90 -2.67 -7.23 -22.99
N GLY A 91 -1.94 -6.68 -22.02
CA GLY A 91 -2.08 -5.30 -21.56
C GLY A 91 -3.41 -4.98 -20.86
N LYS A 92 -4.14 -5.98 -20.38
CA LYS A 92 -5.42 -5.78 -19.66
C LYS A 92 -5.26 -5.14 -18.27
N PRO A 93 -4.28 -5.54 -17.45
CA PRO A 93 -4.08 -4.91 -16.15
C PRO A 93 -3.62 -3.46 -16.30
N ILE A 94 -4.18 -2.57 -15.49
CA ILE A 94 -3.73 -1.20 -15.36
C ILE A 94 -2.79 -1.13 -14.15
N PHE A 95 -1.54 -0.76 -14.40
CA PHE A 95 -0.55 -0.47 -13.36
C PHE A 95 -0.54 1.04 -13.03
N GLY A 96 0.13 1.44 -11.98
CA GLY A 96 0.18 2.84 -11.57
C GLY A 96 0.67 3.78 -12.68
N ILE A 97 1.64 3.35 -13.50
CA ILE A 97 2.16 4.13 -14.62
C ILE A 97 1.15 4.30 -15.77
N ASP A 98 0.18 3.39 -15.89
CA ASP A 98 -0.85 3.41 -16.94
C ASP A 98 -2.09 4.19 -16.51
N ALA A 99 -2.23 4.47 -15.20
CA ALA A 99 -3.38 5.18 -14.67
C ALA A 99 -3.40 6.63 -15.19
N LYS A 100 -4.58 7.08 -15.64
CA LYS A 100 -4.81 8.45 -16.09
C LYS A 100 -6.08 8.98 -15.45
N VAL A 101 -6.01 10.22 -14.95
CA VAL A 101 -7.15 10.95 -14.39
C VAL A 101 -7.19 12.33 -15.03
N ASP A 102 -8.37 12.89 -15.16
CA ASP A 102 -8.52 14.24 -15.73
C ASP A 102 -7.75 15.26 -14.87
N GLY A 103 -7.00 16.12 -15.55
CA GLY A 103 -6.15 17.10 -14.88
C GLY A 103 -4.86 16.55 -14.26
N MET A 104 -4.54 15.26 -14.46
CA MET A 104 -3.30 14.68 -13.95
C MET A 104 -2.07 15.39 -14.50
N VAL A 105 -1.12 15.65 -13.61
CA VAL A 105 0.22 16.10 -13.93
C VAL A 105 1.24 15.04 -13.57
N TYR A 106 2.42 15.12 -14.16
CA TYR A 106 3.50 14.17 -13.92
C TYR A 106 4.60 14.86 -13.12
N ALA A 107 5.23 14.14 -12.23
CA ALA A 107 6.35 14.66 -11.49
C ALA A 107 7.55 13.72 -11.53
N SER A 108 8.73 14.28 -11.63
CA SER A 108 9.97 13.58 -11.34
C SER A 108 10.63 14.18 -10.11
N PHE A 109 11.25 13.35 -9.31
CA PHE A 109 11.89 13.75 -8.07
C PHE A 109 13.39 13.46 -8.13
N VAL A 110 14.20 14.48 -7.88
CA VAL A 110 15.67 14.37 -7.78
C VAL A 110 16.02 14.53 -6.31
N LYS A 111 16.22 13.40 -5.64
CA LYS A 111 16.52 13.36 -4.21
C LYS A 111 17.98 13.71 -3.93
N CYS A 112 18.23 14.24 -2.75
CA CYS A 112 19.57 14.45 -2.24
C CYS A 112 20.38 13.13 -2.26
N PRO A 113 21.63 13.13 -2.71
CA PRO A 113 22.45 11.93 -2.77
C PRO A 113 22.90 11.42 -1.38
N SER A 114 22.80 12.26 -0.35
CA SER A 114 23.14 11.89 1.03
C SER A 114 21.88 11.85 1.91
N ILE A 115 21.82 10.86 2.80
CA ILE A 115 20.77 10.78 3.82
C ILE A 115 20.96 11.94 4.80
N GLY A 116 19.86 12.66 5.09
CA GLY A 116 19.90 13.84 5.94
C GLY A 116 20.36 15.11 5.24
N GLY A 117 21.00 15.00 4.08
CA GLY A 117 21.38 16.18 3.30
C GLY A 117 20.16 16.93 2.76
N VAL A 118 20.35 18.21 2.46
CA VAL A 118 19.27 19.11 1.99
C VAL A 118 19.67 19.87 0.73
N ALA A 119 18.67 20.27 -0.05
CA ALA A 119 18.89 21.16 -1.17
C ALA A 119 19.00 22.62 -0.66
N LYS A 120 20.16 23.27 -0.86
CA LYS A 120 20.36 24.70 -0.56
C LYS A 120 19.75 25.60 -1.60
N SER A 121 20.02 25.32 -2.85
CA SER A 121 19.54 26.08 -4.01
C SER A 121 19.55 25.23 -5.26
N ALA A 122 18.81 25.67 -6.27
CA ALA A 122 18.89 25.12 -7.62
C ALA A 122 18.50 26.16 -8.66
N ASN A 123 18.84 25.90 -9.93
CA ASN A 123 18.53 26.76 -11.06
C ASN A 123 17.06 26.66 -11.51
N MET A 124 16.12 26.86 -10.58
CA MET A 124 14.68 26.61 -10.76
C MET A 124 14.08 27.37 -11.93
N GLU A 125 14.46 28.64 -12.12
CA GLU A 125 13.94 29.47 -13.21
C GLU A 125 14.27 28.86 -14.58
N ALA A 126 15.50 28.39 -14.76
CA ALA A 126 15.92 27.75 -15.99
C ALA A 126 15.15 26.43 -16.24
N VAL A 127 14.85 25.69 -15.19
CA VAL A 127 14.06 24.46 -15.27
C VAL A 127 12.60 24.76 -15.59
N ARG A 128 11.99 25.76 -14.93
CA ARG A 128 10.60 26.18 -15.17
C ARG A 128 10.37 26.72 -16.58
N ALA A 129 11.40 27.31 -17.19
CA ALA A 129 11.32 27.84 -18.55
C ALA A 129 11.30 26.76 -19.64
N LEU A 130 11.53 25.52 -19.32
CA LEU A 130 11.59 24.43 -20.30
C LEU A 130 10.20 24.03 -20.80
N PRO A 131 10.07 23.64 -22.08
CA PRO A 131 8.80 23.23 -22.65
C PRO A 131 8.18 22.04 -21.87
N GLY A 132 6.90 22.17 -21.56
CA GLY A 132 6.14 21.12 -20.88
C GLY A 132 6.34 21.06 -19.36
N VAL A 133 7.25 21.83 -18.79
CA VAL A 133 7.38 22.01 -17.35
C VAL A 133 6.28 22.95 -16.87
N ILE A 134 5.63 22.58 -15.77
CA ILE A 134 4.58 23.36 -15.11
C ILE A 134 5.17 24.10 -13.92
N ASP A 135 5.98 23.40 -13.11
CA ASP A 135 6.64 23.96 -11.94
C ASP A 135 7.88 23.14 -11.55
N ALA A 136 8.75 23.74 -10.74
CA ALA A 136 9.85 23.06 -10.06
C ALA A 136 10.10 23.72 -8.71
N PHE A 137 10.25 22.91 -7.66
CA PHE A 137 10.40 23.40 -6.29
C PHE A 137 11.25 22.47 -5.43
N ILE A 138 11.82 23.03 -4.36
CA ILE A 138 12.48 22.24 -3.32
C ILE A 138 11.39 21.56 -2.49
N LEU A 139 11.54 20.25 -2.28
CA LEU A 139 10.77 19.49 -1.32
C LEU A 139 11.67 19.21 -0.12
N ASP A 140 11.29 19.74 1.02
CA ASP A 140 11.99 19.47 2.26
C ASP A 140 11.83 18.00 2.65
N GLY A 141 12.91 17.43 3.16
CA GLY A 141 12.89 16.06 3.66
C GLY A 141 12.15 15.95 4.99
N THR A 142 11.81 14.73 5.37
CA THR A 142 11.32 14.44 6.71
C THR A 142 12.45 14.70 7.73
N PRO A 143 12.21 15.48 8.79
CA PRO A 143 13.23 15.69 9.83
C PRO A 143 13.68 14.38 10.46
N GLY A 144 14.99 14.24 10.77
CA GLY A 144 15.51 13.09 11.51
C GLY A 144 15.05 13.06 12.99
N PRO A 145 15.32 11.98 13.72
CA PRO A 145 16.15 10.85 13.31
C PRO A 145 15.46 9.91 12.33
N TYR A 146 16.21 9.39 11.36
CA TYR A 146 15.66 8.46 10.35
C TYR A 146 15.59 7.05 10.91
N ASN A 147 14.41 6.45 10.88
CA ASN A 147 14.25 5.03 11.14
C ASN A 147 14.50 4.25 9.83
N PHE A 148 15.52 3.39 9.83
CA PHE A 148 15.86 2.54 8.70
C PHE A 148 15.11 1.20 8.68
N ASP A 149 14.19 0.97 9.62
CA ASP A 149 13.30 -0.19 9.50
C ASP A 149 12.39 0.02 8.28
N ILE A 150 12.53 -0.87 7.30
CA ILE A 150 11.76 -0.85 6.06
C ILE A 150 10.24 -0.81 6.33
N ARG A 151 9.80 -1.34 7.47
CA ARG A 151 8.40 -1.36 7.88
C ARG A 151 7.88 -0.03 8.40
N GLU A 152 8.76 0.82 8.86
CA GLU A 152 8.42 2.10 9.50
C GLU A 152 9.04 3.31 8.80
N SER A 153 9.78 3.10 7.72
CA SER A 153 10.43 4.18 6.99
C SER A 153 9.42 4.97 6.17
N HIS A 154 8.94 6.04 6.75
CA HIS A 154 8.14 7.07 6.07
C HIS A 154 8.98 8.29 5.68
N ALA A 155 10.30 8.21 5.82
CA ALA A 155 11.19 9.32 5.57
C ALA A 155 11.31 9.63 4.07
N ILE A 156 11.02 10.87 3.71
CA ILE A 156 11.27 11.42 2.38
C ILE A 156 12.58 12.22 2.48
N GLN A 157 13.54 11.93 1.62
CA GLN A 157 14.75 12.75 1.52
C GLN A 157 14.41 14.11 0.92
N SER A 158 15.15 15.16 1.32
CA SER A 158 15.09 16.44 0.65
C SER A 158 15.48 16.30 -0.82
N GLY A 159 14.87 17.09 -1.69
CA GLY A 159 15.13 17.03 -3.12
C GLY A 159 14.40 18.09 -3.92
N ILE A 160 14.45 17.91 -5.22
CA ILE A 160 13.78 18.80 -6.18
C ILE A 160 12.65 18.02 -6.85
N ALA A 161 11.43 18.52 -6.74
CA ALA A 161 10.30 18.06 -7.52
C ALA A 161 10.19 18.90 -8.79
N ILE A 162 10.06 18.24 -9.95
CA ILE A 162 9.79 18.86 -11.24
C ILE A 162 8.46 18.34 -11.73
N VAL A 163 7.50 19.23 -11.92
CA VAL A 163 6.14 18.94 -12.36
C VAL A 163 5.99 19.31 -13.83
N GLY A 164 5.42 18.44 -14.61
CA GLY A 164 5.24 18.65 -16.06
C GLY A 164 3.95 18.04 -16.60
N LYS A 165 3.66 18.36 -17.84
CA LYS A 165 2.48 17.87 -18.58
C LYS A 165 2.57 16.39 -18.93
N ASP A 166 3.77 15.85 -19.00
CA ASP A 166 4.07 14.47 -19.30
C ASP A 166 5.41 14.06 -18.68
N THR A 167 5.65 12.75 -18.60
CA THR A 167 6.86 12.17 -18.01
C THR A 167 8.13 12.63 -18.76
N TRP A 168 8.06 12.72 -20.09
CA TRP A 168 9.21 13.09 -20.92
C TRP A 168 9.71 14.50 -20.61
N SER A 169 8.80 15.47 -20.51
CA SER A 169 9.11 16.85 -20.15
C SER A 169 9.83 16.94 -18.81
N THR A 170 9.38 16.18 -17.80
CA THR A 170 10.04 16.17 -16.49
C THR A 170 11.42 15.52 -16.54
N PHE A 171 11.61 14.48 -17.34
CA PHE A 171 12.91 13.81 -17.49
C PHE A 171 13.92 14.71 -18.23
N LYS A 172 13.49 15.37 -19.29
CA LYS A 172 14.34 16.35 -19.99
C LYS A 172 14.74 17.52 -19.10
N ALA A 173 13.82 17.98 -18.27
CA ALA A 173 14.11 19.06 -17.34
C ALA A 173 15.15 18.66 -16.28
N ARG A 174 15.21 17.41 -15.87
CA ARG A 174 16.26 16.89 -14.97
C ARG A 174 17.67 17.02 -15.57
N GLU A 175 17.85 16.92 -16.88
CA GLU A 175 19.15 17.06 -17.54
C GLU A 175 19.70 18.50 -17.39
N THR A 176 18.81 19.49 -17.34
CA THR A 176 19.14 20.91 -17.15
C THR A 176 19.32 21.28 -15.67
N LEU A 177 18.72 20.52 -14.76
CA LEU A 177 18.75 20.82 -13.34
C LEU A 177 20.18 20.80 -12.78
N ARG A 178 20.51 21.84 -12.00
CA ARG A 178 21.74 21.95 -11.20
C ARG A 178 21.34 22.29 -9.78
N VAL A 179 21.79 21.50 -8.84
CA VAL A 179 21.44 21.65 -7.43
C VAL A 179 22.70 21.79 -6.60
N ASP A 180 22.69 22.77 -5.72
CA ASP A 180 23.67 22.91 -4.64
C ASP A 180 23.13 22.19 -3.40
N TRP A 181 23.83 21.14 -2.99
CA TRP A 181 23.44 20.29 -1.88
C TRP A 181 24.24 20.61 -0.62
N ASP A 182 23.58 20.67 0.52
CA ASP A 182 24.24 20.51 1.80
C ASP A 182 24.31 19.04 2.18
N LEU A 183 25.48 18.49 2.23
CA LEU A 183 25.73 17.08 2.54
C LEU A 183 26.24 16.90 3.99
N SER A 184 26.23 17.95 4.79
CA SER A 184 26.85 17.99 6.12
C SER A 184 25.99 17.41 7.24
N ALA A 185 24.86 16.77 6.94
CA ALA A 185 23.98 16.17 7.93
C ALA A 185 24.37 14.73 8.30
#